data_277e40960f7e52c0932520020779ad80
#
_entry.id   277e40960f7e52c0932520020779ad80
#
_cell.length_a   1.000
_cell.length_b   1.000
_cell.length_c   1.000
_cell.angle_alpha   90.00
_cell.angle_beta   90.00
_cell.angle_gamma   90.00
#
_symmetry.space_group_name_H-M   'P 1'
#
loop_
_entity.id
_entity.type
_entity.pdbx_description
1 polymer ?
#
loop_
_entity_poly.entity_id
_entity_poly.type
_entity_poly.pdbx_seq_one_letter_code
_entity_poly.pdbx_strand_id
1 'polypeptide(L)'
;MDNNISRRRFLQLAGISALGAAAGLAGCGQSKSESAASSASASASSIASASAASAGSASADSSASGASSQAEASRSDSLVLVFSRADENYVVGTVEVGNTMVLAQMIAEKTGADLFEIERVTAYPTGYDDCCDEALEEQRAGARPELKALPDLTGYDPLYFGFPCWWGDLPMPVYTAIEALDWTGKTISPFNTHEGSGESGMFSTLASECAGATVTEGLTMTGGTAQNDRGEAESKVDAWLASLQ
;
A
#
# COMPACT_ATOMS: atom_id res chain seq x y z
N MET A 1 39.66 21.76 -7.01
CA MET A 1 40.24 20.67 -6.20
C MET A 1 39.13 19.68 -5.95
N ASP A 2 39.11 18.70 -6.83
CA ASP A 2 38.04 17.72 -6.96
C ASP A 2 38.24 16.61 -5.92
N ASN A 3 37.25 16.37 -5.08
CA ASN A 3 37.19 15.16 -4.26
C ASN A 3 35.96 14.34 -4.63
N ASN A 4 36.11 13.63 -5.75
CA ASN A 4 35.22 12.59 -6.18
C ASN A 4 35.66 11.26 -5.55
N ILE A 5 35.13 10.88 -4.40
CA ILE A 5 35.37 9.58 -3.78
C ILE A 5 34.31 8.61 -4.21
N SER A 6 34.70 7.82 -5.19
CA SER A 6 33.98 6.68 -5.75
C SER A 6 33.55 5.65 -4.69
N ARG A 7 32.24 5.39 -4.57
CA ARG A 7 31.61 4.38 -3.69
C ARG A 7 31.74 2.94 -4.22
N ARG A 8 32.84 2.60 -4.86
CA ARG A 8 33.11 1.23 -5.32
C ARG A 8 34.42 0.71 -4.73
N ARG A 9 34.38 0.21 -3.49
CA ARG A 9 35.36 -0.78 -2.94
C ARG A 9 35.03 -1.12 -1.50
N PHE A 10 34.10 -2.06 -1.29
CA PHE A 10 34.09 -2.86 -0.07
C PHE A 10 33.48 -4.25 -0.38
N LEU A 11 34.23 -5.00 -1.17
CA LEU A 11 34.07 -6.45 -1.29
C LEU A 11 35.47 -7.01 -1.49
N GLN A 12 36.03 -7.57 -0.44
CA GLN A 12 36.98 -8.68 -0.43
C GLN A 12 37.72 -8.76 0.90
N LEU A 13 37.45 -9.82 1.60
CA LEU A 13 38.36 -10.68 2.41
C LEU A 13 37.45 -11.60 3.22
N ALA A 14 37.19 -12.81 2.81
CA ALA A 14 38.05 -13.98 2.69
C ALA A 14 38.32 -14.66 4.03
N GLY A 15 38.10 -15.95 4.06
CA GLY A 15 38.69 -16.85 5.03
C GLY A 15 37.78 -17.98 5.44
N ILE A 16 37.65 -19.04 4.69
CA ILE A 16 38.39 -20.33 4.74
C ILE A 16 38.52 -20.95 6.14
N SER A 17 37.97 -22.12 6.26
CA SER A 17 38.30 -23.32 7.07
C SER A 17 37.10 -23.87 7.82
N ALA A 18 36.83 -25.14 7.93
CA ALA A 18 37.31 -26.38 7.36
C ALA A 18 36.38 -27.50 7.86
N LEU A 19 36.23 -28.51 7.05
CA LEU A 19 35.99 -29.95 7.33
C LEU A 19 35.45 -30.41 8.69
N GLY A 20 34.39 -31.21 8.59
CA GLY A 20 33.99 -32.17 9.61
C GLY A 20 32.93 -33.12 9.05
N ALA A 21 33.40 -34.27 8.56
CA ALA A 21 32.56 -35.39 8.11
C ALA A 21 32.14 -36.23 9.30
N ALA A 22 30.89 -36.70 9.35
CA ALA A 22 30.57 -37.99 9.95
C ALA A 22 29.23 -38.50 9.41
N ALA A 23 29.27 -39.72 8.95
CA ALA A 23 28.22 -40.54 8.39
C ALA A 23 27.34 -41.18 9.47
N GLY A 24 26.14 -41.65 9.07
CA GLY A 24 25.31 -42.56 9.87
C GLY A 24 23.88 -42.63 9.36
N LEU A 25 23.61 -43.45 8.41
CA LEU A 25 22.81 -44.69 8.32
C LEU A 25 21.32 -44.61 8.67
N ALA A 26 20.51 -44.74 7.62
CA ALA A 26 19.49 -45.77 7.34
C ALA A 26 18.24 -45.87 8.23
N GLY A 27 17.08 -45.81 7.59
CA GLY A 27 15.78 -46.21 8.12
C GLY A 27 14.71 -46.17 7.05
N CYS A 28 14.47 -47.27 6.36
CA CYS A 28 13.38 -47.51 5.41
C CYS A 28 12.02 -47.50 6.09
N GLY A 29 11.00 -47.00 5.36
CA GLY A 29 9.61 -47.17 5.73
C GLY A 29 8.69 -46.79 4.59
N GLN A 30 8.47 -47.71 3.66
CA GLN A 30 7.54 -47.66 2.57
C GLN A 30 6.13 -47.99 3.08
N SER A 31 5.12 -47.24 2.71
CA SER A 31 3.75 -47.79 2.56
C SER A 31 3.00 -47.02 1.49
N LYS A 32 2.78 -47.73 0.40
CA LYS A 32 1.80 -47.44 -0.65
C LYS A 32 0.39 -47.64 -0.11
N SER A 33 -0.54 -46.83 -0.58
CA SER A 33 -1.91 -47.28 -0.93
C SER A 33 -2.48 -46.41 -2.00
N GLU A 34 -2.72 -47.03 -3.14
CA GLU A 34 -3.55 -46.62 -4.26
C GLU A 34 -5.04 -46.81 -3.91
N SER A 35 -5.90 -46.02 -4.49
CA SER A 35 -7.11 -46.41 -5.27
C SER A 35 -8.03 -45.22 -5.43
N ALA A 36 -8.20 -44.80 -6.63
CA ALA A 36 -9.26 -45.03 -7.65
C ALA A 36 -10.44 -44.07 -7.51
N ALA A 37 -10.59 -43.13 -8.40
CA ALA A 37 -11.41 -43.04 -9.60
C ALA A 37 -12.91 -43.34 -9.43
N SER A 38 -13.77 -42.35 -9.75
CA SER A 38 -14.97 -42.51 -10.59
C SER A 38 -15.69 -41.16 -10.73
N SER A 39 -15.68 -40.61 -11.92
CA SER A 39 -16.72 -40.52 -12.98
C SER A 39 -17.87 -39.55 -12.69
N ALA A 40 -17.84 -38.43 -13.37
CA ALA A 40 -18.71 -37.98 -14.47
C ALA A 40 -20.22 -37.99 -14.22
N SER A 41 -20.86 -36.82 -14.37
CA SER A 41 -22.02 -36.67 -15.25
C SER A 41 -22.29 -35.20 -15.53
N ALA A 42 -22.35 -34.93 -16.80
CA ALA A 42 -22.87 -33.71 -17.42
C ALA A 42 -24.39 -33.70 -17.36
N SER A 43 -24.99 -32.54 -17.28
CA SER A 43 -26.28 -32.29 -17.93
C SER A 43 -26.42 -30.82 -18.27
N ALA A 44 -26.39 -30.56 -19.54
CA ALA A 44 -26.82 -29.34 -20.18
C ALA A 44 -28.35 -29.29 -20.20
N SER A 45 -28.91 -28.11 -20.07
CA SER A 45 -30.20 -27.81 -20.70
C SER A 45 -30.31 -26.31 -20.97
N SER A 46 -30.24 -26.04 -22.23
CA SER A 46 -30.68 -24.82 -22.91
C SER A 46 -32.20 -24.75 -22.87
N ILE A 47 -32.81 -23.58 -22.80
CA ILE A 47 -33.89 -23.15 -23.68
C ILE A 47 -33.90 -21.62 -23.78
N ALA A 48 -34.07 -21.20 -24.98
CA ALA A 48 -34.10 -19.87 -25.56
C ALA A 48 -35.55 -19.30 -25.62
N SER A 49 -35.60 -18.09 -26.13
CA SER A 49 -36.70 -17.40 -26.82
C SER A 49 -37.60 -16.55 -25.92
N ALA A 50 -38.07 -15.38 -26.31
CA ALA A 50 -37.97 -14.51 -27.47
C ALA A 50 -38.72 -13.21 -27.17
N SER A 51 -38.26 -12.16 -27.79
CA SER A 51 -38.96 -11.02 -28.40
C SER A 51 -40.33 -10.53 -27.90
N ALA A 52 -40.41 -9.23 -27.66
CA ALA A 52 -41.34 -8.39 -28.45
C ALA A 52 -41.04 -6.90 -28.28
N ALA A 53 -40.87 -6.26 -29.38
CA ALA A 53 -40.81 -4.81 -29.57
C ALA A 53 -42.17 -4.15 -29.41
N SER A 54 -42.22 -2.93 -28.93
CA SER A 54 -43.29 -2.00 -29.34
C SER A 54 -42.75 -0.57 -29.36
N ALA A 55 -42.83 -0.01 -30.51
CA ALA A 55 -42.54 1.36 -30.82
C ALA A 55 -43.73 2.26 -30.42
N GLY A 56 -43.45 3.46 -29.97
CA GLY A 56 -44.44 4.50 -29.76
C GLY A 56 -43.76 5.87 -29.85
N SER A 57 -44.12 6.58 -30.89
CA SER A 57 -43.57 7.81 -31.40
C SER A 57 -44.10 9.10 -30.70
N ALA A 58 -43.25 10.13 -30.72
CA ALA A 58 -43.56 11.56 -30.90
C ALA A 58 -44.09 12.40 -29.71
N SER A 59 -43.51 13.43 -29.29
CA SER A 59 -43.46 14.79 -29.80
C SER A 59 -42.93 15.76 -28.76
N ALA A 60 -41.96 16.49 -29.14
CA ALA A 60 -41.63 17.88 -28.98
C ALA A 60 -42.28 18.70 -27.85
N ASP A 61 -41.50 19.42 -27.12
CA ASP A 61 -41.33 20.88 -27.09
C ASP A 61 -41.06 21.43 -25.71
N SER A 62 -40.26 22.49 -25.71
CA SER A 62 -40.11 23.56 -24.72
C SER A 62 -39.05 23.40 -23.63
N SER A 63 -37.90 23.94 -23.98
CA SER A 63 -37.15 24.97 -23.23
C SER A 63 -37.45 25.09 -21.74
N ALA A 64 -36.54 24.57 -20.92
CA ALA A 64 -36.22 25.24 -19.68
C ALA A 64 -34.70 25.10 -19.47
N SER A 65 -34.04 26.22 -19.67
CA SER A 65 -32.67 26.45 -19.25
C SER A 65 -32.58 26.26 -17.73
N GLY A 66 -32.36 25.03 -17.32
CA GLY A 66 -31.97 24.71 -15.96
C GLY A 66 -30.48 24.63 -15.94
N ALA A 67 -29.82 25.70 -15.53
CA ALA A 67 -28.44 25.63 -15.11
C ALA A 67 -28.33 24.61 -13.98
N SER A 68 -28.00 23.37 -14.30
CA SER A 68 -27.44 22.43 -13.33
C SER A 68 -26.07 22.99 -12.97
N SER A 69 -26.03 23.77 -11.89
CA SER A 69 -24.82 23.93 -11.12
C SER A 69 -24.50 22.54 -10.57
N GLN A 70 -23.76 21.75 -11.35
CA GLN A 70 -22.92 20.75 -10.76
C GLN A 70 -22.04 21.55 -9.80
N ALA A 71 -22.25 21.38 -8.50
CA ALA A 71 -21.27 21.76 -7.53
C ALA A 71 -20.00 21.00 -7.94
N GLU A 72 -19.06 21.69 -8.60
CA GLU A 72 -17.68 21.26 -8.65
C GLU A 72 -17.30 21.12 -7.19
N ALA A 73 -17.13 19.89 -6.72
CA ALA A 73 -16.53 19.64 -5.43
C ALA A 73 -15.18 20.35 -5.51
N SER A 74 -15.01 21.42 -4.75
CA SER A 74 -13.77 22.19 -4.74
C SER A 74 -12.68 21.20 -4.31
N ARG A 75 -11.73 20.96 -5.21
CA ARG A 75 -10.54 20.17 -4.93
C ARG A 75 -9.85 20.76 -3.71
N SER A 76 -9.42 19.90 -2.78
CA SER A 76 -8.63 20.33 -1.63
C SER A 76 -7.24 20.80 -2.09
N ASP A 77 -6.64 21.71 -1.34
CA ASP A 77 -5.25 22.11 -1.55
C ASP A 77 -4.27 21.13 -0.92
N SER A 78 -4.76 20.11 -0.19
CA SER A 78 -3.95 19.09 0.47
C SER A 78 -4.37 17.68 0.07
N LEU A 79 -3.43 16.74 0.11
CA LEU A 79 -3.64 15.36 -0.29
C LEU A 79 -3.10 14.40 0.78
N VAL A 80 -3.88 13.40 1.13
CA VAL A 80 -3.42 12.19 1.81
C VAL A 80 -3.07 11.15 0.76
N LEU A 81 -1.79 10.86 0.61
CA LEU A 81 -1.27 9.78 -0.23
C LEU A 81 -0.96 8.59 0.68
N VAL A 82 -1.52 7.42 0.41
CA VAL A 82 -1.36 6.28 1.32
C VAL A 82 -1.18 4.97 0.57
N PHE A 83 -0.25 4.16 1.06
CA PHE A 83 -0.21 2.73 0.78
C PHE A 83 -0.67 1.97 2.01
N SER A 84 -1.61 1.05 1.84
CA SER A 84 -2.16 0.24 2.92
C SER A 84 -2.54 -1.14 2.40
N ARG A 85 -2.70 -2.10 3.31
CA ARG A 85 -3.15 -3.45 2.97
C ARG A 85 -4.24 -3.88 3.96
N ALA A 86 -5.38 -4.29 3.41
CA ALA A 86 -6.44 -4.99 4.10
C ALA A 86 -6.05 -6.47 4.34
N ASP A 87 -7.01 -7.36 4.52
CA ASP A 87 -6.84 -8.80 4.71
C ASP A 87 -6.14 -9.18 6.04
N GLU A 88 -5.44 -10.29 6.08
CA GLU A 88 -4.82 -10.79 7.29
C GLU A 88 -3.57 -9.98 7.66
N ASN A 89 -3.56 -9.39 8.85
CA ASN A 89 -2.49 -8.60 9.44
C ASN A 89 -2.00 -9.22 10.75
N TYR A 90 -0.76 -8.95 11.15
CA TYR A 90 -0.06 -9.64 12.24
C TYR A 90 -0.81 -9.65 13.58
N VAL A 91 -1.17 -8.47 14.10
CA VAL A 91 -1.78 -8.37 15.44
C VAL A 91 -3.29 -8.32 15.38
N VAL A 92 -3.83 -7.61 14.39
CA VAL A 92 -5.26 -7.31 14.32
C VAL A 92 -6.07 -8.41 13.62
N GLY A 93 -5.40 -9.40 13.01
CA GLY A 93 -6.06 -10.45 12.23
C GLY A 93 -6.58 -9.92 10.89
N THR A 94 -7.66 -10.51 10.40
CA THR A 94 -8.25 -10.12 9.11
C THR A 94 -9.09 -8.85 9.26
N VAL A 95 -8.76 -7.85 8.48
CA VAL A 95 -9.43 -6.54 8.47
C VAL A 95 -9.89 -6.18 7.05
N GLU A 96 -11.01 -5.48 6.94
CA GLU A 96 -11.54 -4.98 5.66
C GLU A 96 -10.83 -3.71 5.21
N VAL A 97 -10.36 -2.91 6.16
CA VAL A 97 -9.63 -1.66 5.93
C VAL A 97 -8.27 -1.77 6.59
N GLY A 98 -7.20 -1.60 5.82
CA GLY A 98 -5.84 -1.72 6.34
C GLY A 98 -5.49 -0.66 7.39
N ASN A 99 -4.58 -1.00 8.30
CA ASN A 99 -4.23 -0.16 9.46
C ASN A 99 -3.84 1.27 9.07
N THR A 100 -3.01 1.43 8.04
CA THR A 100 -2.57 2.75 7.58
C THR A 100 -3.71 3.54 6.93
N MET A 101 -4.63 2.84 6.22
CA MET A 101 -5.81 3.46 5.63
C MET A 101 -6.75 4.02 6.70
N VAL A 102 -6.90 3.36 7.85
CA VAL A 102 -7.69 3.89 8.97
C VAL A 102 -7.16 5.26 9.42
N LEU A 103 -5.83 5.40 9.55
CA LEU A 103 -5.22 6.70 9.87
C LEU A 103 -5.38 7.71 8.73
N ALA A 104 -5.21 7.28 7.49
CA ALA A 104 -5.37 8.14 6.31
C ALA A 104 -6.77 8.75 6.24
N GLN A 105 -7.80 7.94 6.50
CA GLN A 105 -9.19 8.41 6.56
C GLN A 105 -9.41 9.40 7.70
N MET A 106 -8.86 9.16 8.88
CA MET A 106 -8.95 10.11 10.01
C MET A 106 -8.28 11.44 9.67
N ILE A 107 -7.10 11.41 9.05
CA ILE A 107 -6.37 12.62 8.64
C ILE A 107 -7.17 13.38 7.58
N ALA A 108 -7.67 12.71 6.54
CA ALA A 108 -8.48 13.31 5.51
C ALA A 108 -9.76 13.95 6.07
N GLU A 109 -10.45 13.26 6.99
CA GLU A 109 -11.65 13.77 7.66
C GLU A 109 -11.37 15.05 8.47
N LYS A 110 -10.24 15.09 9.19
CA LYS A 110 -9.88 16.23 10.05
C LYS A 110 -9.31 17.43 9.27
N THR A 111 -8.65 17.18 8.16
CA THR A 111 -7.98 18.23 7.36
C THR A 111 -8.80 18.69 6.16
N GLY A 112 -9.78 17.89 5.72
CA GLY A 112 -10.49 18.08 4.46
C GLY A 112 -9.63 17.78 3.23
N ALA A 113 -8.48 17.10 3.42
CA ALA A 113 -7.59 16.70 2.32
C ALA A 113 -8.26 15.66 1.41
N ASP A 114 -7.95 15.73 0.11
CA ASP A 114 -8.26 14.64 -0.80
C ASP A 114 -7.48 13.37 -0.40
N LEU A 115 -8.00 12.20 -0.73
CA LEU A 115 -7.35 10.92 -0.38
C LEU A 115 -7.05 10.12 -1.65
N PHE A 116 -5.81 9.65 -1.76
CA PHE A 116 -5.36 8.79 -2.85
C PHE A 116 -4.65 7.55 -2.29
N GLU A 117 -5.14 6.37 -2.66
CA GLU A 117 -4.51 5.10 -2.31
C GLU A 117 -3.54 4.65 -3.40
N ILE A 118 -2.32 4.32 -3.00
CA ILE A 118 -1.33 3.67 -3.86
C ILE A 118 -1.68 2.18 -3.93
N GLU A 119 -2.08 1.71 -5.10
CA GLU A 119 -2.45 0.33 -5.32
C GLU A 119 -1.56 -0.34 -6.36
N ARG A 120 -1.12 -1.56 -6.09
CA ARG A 120 -0.46 -2.41 -7.09
C ARG A 120 -1.46 -2.92 -8.13
N VAL A 121 -0.99 -3.09 -9.37
CA VAL A 121 -1.76 -3.80 -10.42
C VAL A 121 -2.06 -5.23 -9.99
N THR A 122 -1.04 -5.95 -9.50
CA THR A 122 -1.22 -7.27 -8.89
C THR A 122 -1.31 -7.12 -7.38
N ALA A 123 -2.44 -7.44 -6.77
CA ALA A 123 -2.61 -7.37 -5.33
C ALA A 123 -1.66 -8.35 -4.60
N TYR A 124 -1.28 -8.02 -3.38
CA TYR A 124 -0.57 -8.96 -2.51
C TYR A 124 -1.46 -10.15 -2.11
N PRO A 125 -0.87 -11.28 -1.72
CA PRO A 125 -1.62 -12.39 -1.13
C PRO A 125 -2.46 -11.93 0.08
N THR A 126 -3.63 -12.54 0.28
CA THR A 126 -4.51 -12.23 1.41
C THR A 126 -3.99 -12.79 2.73
N GLY A 127 -3.27 -13.92 2.70
CA GLY A 127 -2.61 -14.49 3.87
C GLY A 127 -1.41 -13.65 4.33
N TYR A 128 -1.23 -13.54 5.65
CA TYR A 128 -0.16 -12.72 6.23
C TYR A 128 1.23 -13.24 5.85
N ASP A 129 1.48 -14.53 6.06
CA ASP A 129 2.81 -15.13 5.84
C ASP A 129 3.22 -15.04 4.35
N ASP A 130 2.31 -15.38 3.43
CA ASP A 130 2.56 -15.30 1.99
C ASP A 130 2.85 -13.86 1.55
N CYS A 131 2.14 -12.89 2.12
CA CYS A 131 2.39 -11.47 1.87
C CYS A 131 3.76 -11.02 2.40
N CYS A 132 4.14 -11.48 3.59
CA CYS A 132 5.45 -11.20 4.17
C CYS A 132 6.59 -11.74 3.31
N ASP A 133 6.44 -12.97 2.80
CA ASP A 133 7.45 -13.61 1.96
C ASP A 133 7.61 -12.85 0.63
N GLU A 134 6.50 -12.51 -0.05
CA GLU A 134 6.53 -11.72 -1.29
C GLU A 134 7.16 -10.35 -1.06
N ALA A 135 6.76 -9.64 0.00
CA ALA A 135 7.31 -8.33 0.33
C ALA A 135 8.82 -8.37 0.62
N LEU A 136 9.28 -9.44 1.28
CA LEU A 136 10.72 -9.64 1.54
C LEU A 136 11.51 -9.92 0.26
N GLU A 137 10.94 -10.70 -0.65
CA GLU A 137 11.54 -10.97 -1.96
C GLU A 137 11.64 -9.67 -2.78
N GLU A 138 10.59 -8.86 -2.80
CA GLU A 138 10.59 -7.55 -3.45
C GLU A 138 11.66 -6.62 -2.88
N GLN A 139 11.75 -6.54 -1.53
CA GLN A 139 12.75 -5.70 -0.87
C GLN A 139 14.17 -6.14 -1.24
N ARG A 140 14.47 -7.45 -1.18
CA ARG A 140 15.79 -8.00 -1.52
C ARG A 140 16.16 -7.78 -2.99
N ALA A 141 15.17 -7.82 -3.87
CA ALA A 141 15.34 -7.55 -5.29
C ALA A 141 15.42 -6.07 -5.64
N GLY A 142 15.08 -5.16 -4.71
CA GLY A 142 14.87 -3.75 -4.99
C GLY A 142 13.77 -3.56 -6.04
N ALA A 143 12.72 -4.37 -5.96
CA ALA A 143 11.64 -4.37 -6.94
C ALA A 143 10.89 -3.03 -6.99
N ARG A 144 10.29 -2.75 -8.14
CA ARG A 144 9.39 -1.60 -8.34
C ARG A 144 8.08 -2.12 -8.91
N PRO A 145 7.17 -2.63 -8.03
CA PRO A 145 5.89 -3.16 -8.48
C PRO A 145 5.09 -2.14 -9.28
N GLU A 146 4.42 -2.60 -10.33
CA GLU A 146 3.56 -1.75 -11.15
C GLU A 146 2.35 -1.27 -10.35
N LEU A 147 2.05 0.04 -10.42
CA LEU A 147 0.93 0.68 -9.75
C LEU A 147 -0.23 0.90 -10.72
N LYS A 148 -1.46 0.80 -10.22
CA LYS A 148 -2.68 1.02 -11.02
C LYS A 148 -2.77 2.45 -11.52
N ALA A 149 -2.40 3.42 -10.69
CA ALA A 149 -2.40 4.84 -10.98
C ALA A 149 -1.48 5.60 -10.01
N LEU A 150 -1.16 6.83 -10.36
CA LEU A 150 -0.52 7.80 -9.50
C LEU A 150 -1.27 9.12 -9.57
N PRO A 151 -1.31 9.92 -8.47
CA PRO A 151 -1.96 11.21 -8.50
C PRO A 151 -1.12 12.25 -9.23
N ASP A 152 -1.78 13.25 -9.78
CA ASP A 152 -1.11 14.49 -10.15
C ASP A 152 -0.98 15.36 -8.89
N LEU A 153 0.25 15.60 -8.44
CA LEU A 153 0.54 16.41 -7.26
C LEU A 153 0.44 17.93 -7.48
N THR A 154 0.15 18.36 -8.71
CA THR A 154 0.00 19.80 -9.02
C THR A 154 -1.13 20.42 -8.19
N GLY A 155 -0.81 21.49 -7.47
CA GLY A 155 -1.77 22.23 -6.63
C GLY A 155 -1.98 21.64 -5.24
N TYR A 156 -1.38 20.50 -4.91
CA TYR A 156 -1.42 19.96 -3.55
C TYR A 156 -0.18 20.36 -2.75
N ASP A 157 -0.38 20.98 -1.61
CA ASP A 157 0.60 21.25 -0.55
C ASP A 157 -0.15 21.75 0.70
N PRO A 158 -0.06 21.07 1.87
CA PRO A 158 0.83 19.95 2.18
C PRO A 158 0.33 18.58 1.69
N LEU A 159 1.25 17.61 1.70
CA LEU A 159 0.98 16.20 1.44
C LEU A 159 1.13 15.41 2.75
N TYR A 160 0.13 14.60 3.09
CA TYR A 160 0.23 13.63 4.18
C TYR A 160 0.54 12.27 3.58
N PHE A 161 1.74 11.72 3.82
CA PHE A 161 2.17 10.49 3.16
C PHE A 161 2.23 9.31 4.13
N GLY A 162 1.35 8.33 3.93
CA GLY A 162 1.15 7.18 4.82
C GLY A 162 1.62 5.85 4.25
N PHE A 163 2.26 5.02 5.11
CA PHE A 163 2.71 3.68 4.75
C PHE A 163 2.89 2.79 5.98
N PRO A 164 2.72 1.46 5.87
CA PRO A 164 3.09 0.54 6.93
C PRO A 164 4.60 0.31 6.96
N CYS A 165 5.13 -0.08 8.12
CA CYS A 165 6.50 -0.55 8.24
C CYS A 165 6.58 -2.01 7.81
N TRP A 166 7.21 -2.30 6.67
CA TRP A 166 7.43 -3.64 6.16
C TRP A 166 8.91 -3.99 6.17
N TRP A 167 9.27 -5.03 6.92
CA TRP A 167 10.67 -5.46 7.07
C TRP A 167 11.63 -4.35 7.52
N GLY A 168 11.12 -3.39 8.32
CA GLY A 168 11.90 -2.27 8.83
C GLY A 168 12.14 -1.16 7.81
N ASP A 169 11.40 -1.13 6.71
CA ASP A 169 11.59 -0.19 5.60
C ASP A 169 10.24 0.19 4.97
N LEU A 170 10.28 1.09 4.00
CA LEU A 170 9.15 1.43 3.13
C LEU A 170 8.79 0.23 2.25
N PRO A 171 7.50 -0.06 2.05
CA PRO A 171 7.07 -1.05 1.07
C PRO A 171 7.50 -0.69 -0.36
N MET A 172 7.81 -1.69 -1.18
CA MET A 172 8.31 -1.45 -2.55
C MET A 172 7.34 -0.65 -3.44
N PRO A 173 6.01 -0.76 -3.33
CA PRO A 173 5.08 0.12 -4.03
C PRO A 173 5.24 1.60 -3.67
N VAL A 174 5.65 1.90 -2.42
CA VAL A 174 5.93 3.28 -1.98
C VAL A 174 7.15 3.83 -2.70
N TYR A 175 8.22 3.03 -2.85
CA TYR A 175 9.39 3.42 -3.64
C TYR A 175 9.03 3.65 -5.12
N THR A 176 8.15 2.81 -5.69
CA THR A 176 7.65 3.05 -7.06
C THR A 176 6.97 4.41 -7.19
N ALA A 177 6.12 4.77 -6.23
CA ALA A 177 5.44 6.07 -6.22
C ALA A 177 6.42 7.23 -6.02
N ILE A 178 7.39 7.08 -5.10
CA ILE A 178 8.41 8.10 -4.83
C ILE A 178 9.21 8.42 -6.09
N GLU A 179 9.66 7.40 -6.82
CA GLU A 179 10.48 7.58 -8.02
C GLU A 179 9.72 8.15 -9.22
N ALA A 180 8.40 7.99 -9.24
CA ALA A 180 7.56 8.41 -10.36
C ALA A 180 6.94 9.81 -10.20
N LEU A 181 6.93 10.36 -8.97
CA LEU A 181 6.29 11.64 -8.65
C LEU A 181 7.31 12.78 -8.52
N ASP A 182 6.87 14.00 -8.84
CA ASP A 182 7.68 15.21 -8.63
C ASP A 182 7.39 15.83 -7.26
N TRP A 183 8.39 15.78 -6.39
CA TRP A 183 8.32 16.28 -5.03
C TRP A 183 8.83 17.70 -4.85
N THR A 184 9.25 18.36 -5.93
CA THR A 184 9.86 19.69 -5.89
C THR A 184 8.94 20.71 -5.24
N GLY A 185 9.42 21.33 -4.16
CA GLY A 185 8.69 22.37 -3.42
C GLY A 185 7.51 21.87 -2.59
N LYS A 186 7.37 20.55 -2.40
CA LYS A 186 6.30 19.96 -1.58
C LYS A 186 6.69 19.91 -0.11
N THR A 187 5.70 20.04 0.77
CA THR A 187 5.80 19.76 2.19
C THR A 187 5.18 18.40 2.45
N ILE A 188 5.96 17.43 2.95
CA ILE A 188 5.51 16.07 3.24
C ILE A 188 5.44 15.88 4.74
N SER A 189 4.27 15.56 5.26
CA SER A 189 4.04 15.17 6.64
C SER A 189 3.79 13.66 6.69
N PRO A 190 4.81 12.85 7.03
CA PRO A 190 4.70 11.39 6.95
C PRO A 190 3.95 10.81 8.13
N PHE A 191 3.25 9.69 7.89
CA PHE A 191 2.70 8.88 8.97
C PHE A 191 2.86 7.39 8.67
N ASN A 192 3.09 6.58 9.71
CA ASN A 192 3.23 5.15 9.52
C ASN A 192 2.50 4.32 10.55
N THR A 193 2.17 3.09 10.15
CA THR A 193 1.72 2.04 11.06
C THR A 193 2.76 0.93 11.18
N HIS A 194 2.86 0.33 12.36
CA HIS A 194 3.79 -0.75 12.68
C HIS A 194 3.23 -1.66 13.77
N GLU A 195 3.91 -2.77 14.06
CA GLU A 195 3.57 -3.63 15.21
C GLU A 195 4.81 -3.87 16.07
N GLY A 196 5.36 -2.75 16.62
CA GLY A 196 6.48 -2.76 17.55
C GLY A 196 7.81 -2.22 17.02
N SER A 197 7.97 -2.05 15.70
CA SER A 197 9.22 -1.54 15.08
C SER A 197 9.37 -0.02 15.12
N GLY A 198 8.30 0.72 15.41
CA GLY A 198 8.31 2.17 15.28
C GLY A 198 8.42 2.63 13.83
N GLU A 199 9.03 3.80 13.60
CA GLU A 199 9.25 4.36 12.26
C GLU A 199 10.50 3.79 11.56
N SER A 200 11.38 3.09 12.29
CA SER A 200 12.56 2.35 11.76
C SER A 200 13.47 3.13 10.79
N GLY A 201 13.54 4.47 10.92
CA GLY A 201 14.30 5.33 10.01
C GLY A 201 13.61 5.65 8.68
N MET A 202 12.37 5.19 8.48
CA MET A 202 11.64 5.37 7.23
C MET A 202 11.37 6.84 6.89
N PHE A 203 11.15 7.71 7.88
CA PHE A 203 10.96 9.14 7.63
C PHE A 203 12.24 9.80 7.12
N SER A 204 13.40 9.36 7.61
CA SER A 204 14.70 9.80 7.09
C SER A 204 14.94 9.26 5.67
N THR A 205 14.55 8.03 5.40
CA THR A 205 14.58 7.44 4.06
C THR A 205 13.69 8.26 3.11
N LEU A 206 12.44 8.53 3.51
CA LEU A 206 11.51 9.34 2.72
C LEU A 206 12.12 10.72 2.40
N ALA A 207 12.73 11.39 3.38
CA ALA A 207 13.37 12.69 3.19
C ALA A 207 14.54 12.65 2.21
N SER A 208 15.26 11.54 2.13
CA SER A 208 16.37 11.38 1.18
C SER A 208 15.92 11.01 -0.22
N GLU A 209 14.81 10.29 -0.35
CA GLU A 209 14.28 9.80 -1.63
C GLU A 209 13.37 10.84 -2.32
N CYS A 210 12.60 11.63 -1.56
CA CYS A 210 11.73 12.69 -2.11
C CYS A 210 12.53 13.97 -2.37
N ALA A 211 13.39 13.95 -3.37
CA ALA A 211 14.28 15.07 -3.67
C ALA A 211 13.52 16.38 -3.95
N GLY A 212 13.88 17.45 -3.25
CA GLY A 212 13.24 18.76 -3.40
C GLY A 212 12.04 19.02 -2.50
N ALA A 213 11.60 18.01 -1.73
CA ALA A 213 10.58 18.18 -0.70
C ALA A 213 11.15 18.60 0.65
N THR A 214 10.31 19.21 1.48
CA THR A 214 10.54 19.38 2.92
C THR A 214 9.74 18.32 3.66
N VAL A 215 10.42 17.42 4.40
CA VAL A 215 9.76 16.40 5.21
C VAL A 215 9.69 16.87 6.65
N THR A 216 8.49 16.93 7.22
CA THR A 216 8.24 17.37 8.60
C THR A 216 8.39 16.22 9.59
N GLU A 217 8.16 16.49 10.88
CA GLU A 217 8.01 15.45 11.89
C GLU A 217 6.79 14.57 11.59
N GLY A 218 6.97 13.25 11.68
CA GLY A 218 5.95 12.28 11.32
C GLY A 218 5.19 11.69 12.50
N LEU A 219 4.01 11.11 12.21
CA LEU A 219 3.22 10.33 13.16
C LEU A 219 3.55 8.84 13.03
N THR A 220 3.86 8.19 14.14
CA THR A 220 3.98 6.73 14.19
C THR A 220 2.95 6.12 15.14
N MET A 221 2.32 5.01 14.73
CA MET A 221 1.26 4.36 15.51
C MET A 221 1.24 2.86 15.27
N THR A 222 0.87 2.08 16.30
CA THR A 222 0.63 0.65 16.09
C THR A 222 -0.66 0.44 15.31
N GLY A 223 -0.68 -0.57 14.44
CA GLY A 223 -1.90 -0.98 13.73
C GLY A 223 -3.00 -1.41 14.70
N GLY A 224 -2.59 -2.06 15.81
CA GLY A 224 -3.51 -2.41 16.89
C GLY A 224 -4.24 -1.20 17.48
N THR A 225 -3.55 -0.09 17.72
CA THR A 225 -4.19 1.17 18.17
C THR A 225 -5.11 1.73 17.08
N ALA A 226 -4.62 1.81 15.84
CA ALA A 226 -5.41 2.34 14.72
C ALA A 226 -6.75 1.62 14.53
N GLN A 227 -6.76 0.29 14.66
CA GLN A 227 -7.95 -0.54 14.47
C GLN A 227 -8.87 -0.61 15.68
N ASN A 228 -8.30 -0.69 16.89
CA ASN A 228 -9.06 -1.11 18.08
C ASN A 228 -9.25 0.00 19.12
N ASP A 229 -8.53 1.11 19.01
CA ASP A 229 -8.65 2.25 19.94
C ASP A 229 -8.77 3.57 19.19
N ARG A 230 -9.98 3.79 18.64
CA ARG A 230 -10.28 4.99 17.86
C ARG A 230 -10.03 6.28 18.66
N GLY A 231 -10.31 6.29 19.94
CA GLY A 231 -10.15 7.48 20.79
C GLY A 231 -8.67 7.85 20.99
N GLU A 232 -7.81 6.85 21.21
CA GLU A 232 -6.36 7.07 21.30
C GLU A 232 -5.80 7.48 19.92
N ALA A 233 -6.24 6.81 18.86
CA ALA A 233 -5.79 7.13 17.50
C ALA A 233 -6.14 8.58 17.11
N GLU A 234 -7.39 9.01 17.33
CA GLU A 234 -7.83 10.38 17.08
C GLU A 234 -7.04 11.39 17.89
N SER A 235 -6.81 11.13 19.17
CA SER A 235 -6.04 12.03 20.04
C SER A 235 -4.60 12.22 19.55
N LYS A 236 -3.95 11.13 19.09
CA LYS A 236 -2.59 11.20 18.54
C LYS A 236 -2.56 11.93 17.20
N VAL A 237 -3.53 11.69 16.32
CA VAL A 237 -3.66 12.40 15.05
C VAL A 237 -3.87 13.90 15.31
N ASP A 238 -4.76 14.29 16.22
CA ASP A 238 -5.02 15.69 16.56
C ASP A 238 -3.76 16.39 17.11
N ALA A 239 -3.04 15.73 18.03
CA ALA A 239 -1.81 16.27 18.58
C ALA A 239 -0.73 16.47 17.50
N TRP A 240 -0.60 15.50 16.58
CA TRP A 240 0.34 15.58 15.48
C TRP A 240 -0.04 16.69 14.49
N LEU A 241 -1.30 16.75 14.04
CA LEU A 241 -1.77 17.80 13.13
C LEU A 241 -1.59 19.21 13.73
N ALA A 242 -1.77 19.36 15.05
CA ALA A 242 -1.53 20.60 15.75
C ALA A 242 -0.03 20.99 15.79
N SER A 243 0.87 20.02 15.76
CA SER A 243 2.33 20.27 15.73
C SER A 243 2.85 20.71 14.36
N LEU A 244 2.07 20.52 13.29
CA LEU A 244 2.41 20.91 11.93
C LEU A 244 2.06 22.38 11.60
N GLN A 245 1.36 23.07 12.48
CA GLN A 245 0.93 24.47 12.32
C GLN A 245 1.95 25.43 12.94
#